data_11c8d85c32aca4a8918ab6bf10cbcfc3
#
_entry.id   11c8d85c32aca4a8918ab6bf10cbcfc3
#
_cell.length_a   1.000
_cell.length_b   1.000
_cell.length_c   1.000
_cell.angle_alpha   90.00
_cell.angle_beta   90.00
_cell.angle_gamma   90.00
#
_symmetry.space_group_name_H-M   'P 1'
#
loop_
_entity.id
_entity.type
_entity.pdbx_description
1 polymer ?
#
loop_
_entity_poly.entity_id
_entity_poly.type
_entity_poly.pdbx_seq_one_letter_code
_entity_poly.pdbx_strand_id
1 'polypeptide(L)'
;MAAIPVSYVARNLMARKLTTILTAGGMALVVYVFATVLMLAAGLKETLVATGEPDNVIVIRRGSQTEVQSGIDRPSAAIVETYPEIATGEDGRKLISKEPVVLINLPKRETGKPSNVVIRGATPIGLALRPQVRIVEGRMFRPGTSEIVAGRAIAQGFRGAAIGETLRFAQRDWTVVGVFDAGRTGFNSEIWGDAEQLLQSFRRVSFSALVFRLNDPAGLDAVKRNIESDPRLQIEAKPEQQFYSDQSEQLAKFISYLGTTISIIFSIGAIIGAMITMYASVASRTSEIGTLRALGFSRMSILVAFLLEALLLGLVGGVIGLSGASFMQMVPISTMNFQTFSEIAFTFTLTPRIIGAALAFALVMGFVGGFLPAARAARMSIVDALRAA
;
A
#
# COMPACT_ATOMS: atom_id res chain seq x y z
N MET A 1 37.28 6.84 31.64
CA MET A 1 36.51 5.65 32.01
C MET A 1 36.68 4.62 30.91
N ALA A 2 37.14 3.41 31.21
CA ALA A 2 37.30 2.36 30.20
C ALA A 2 35.90 1.90 29.69
N ALA A 3 35.71 2.00 28.39
CA ALA A 3 34.50 1.47 27.73
C ALA A 3 34.73 0.00 27.38
N ILE A 4 33.71 -0.83 27.55
CA ILE A 4 33.75 -2.23 27.14
C ILE A 4 33.68 -2.28 25.62
N PRO A 5 34.63 -2.94 24.90
CA PRO A 5 34.66 -2.96 23.45
C PRO A 5 33.38 -3.62 22.83
N VAL A 6 32.87 -3.07 21.75
CA VAL A 6 31.72 -3.65 21.02
C VAL A 6 32.01 -5.07 20.50
N SER A 7 33.27 -5.36 20.16
CA SER A 7 33.74 -6.70 19.76
C SER A 7 33.53 -7.77 20.84
N TYR A 8 33.63 -7.39 22.11
CA TYR A 8 33.32 -8.26 23.24
C TYR A 8 31.84 -8.62 23.28
N VAL A 9 30.95 -7.63 23.10
CA VAL A 9 29.50 -7.83 23.04
C VAL A 9 29.12 -8.76 21.89
N ALA A 10 29.64 -8.53 20.69
CA ALA A 10 29.38 -9.36 19.51
C ALA A 10 29.86 -10.82 19.72
N ARG A 11 31.04 -11.03 20.29
CA ARG A 11 31.57 -12.37 20.59
C ARG A 11 30.71 -13.15 21.57
N ASN A 12 30.14 -12.46 22.55
CA ASN A 12 29.24 -13.07 23.54
C ASN A 12 27.92 -13.54 22.91
N LEU A 13 27.34 -12.74 21.99
CA LEU A 13 26.16 -13.16 21.23
C LEU A 13 26.43 -14.42 20.40
N MET A 14 27.61 -14.51 19.77
CA MET A 14 28.01 -15.69 19.00
C MET A 14 28.26 -16.94 19.85
N ALA A 15 28.70 -16.78 21.10
CA ALA A 15 28.92 -17.90 22.02
C ALA A 15 27.61 -18.59 22.45
N ARG A 16 26.48 -17.88 22.43
CA ARG A 16 25.16 -18.38 22.88
C ARG A 16 24.15 -18.46 21.73
N LYS A 17 24.52 -19.20 20.69
CA LYS A 17 23.78 -19.26 19.39
C LYS A 17 22.29 -19.51 19.56
N LEU A 18 21.87 -20.49 20.37
CA LEU A 18 20.47 -20.87 20.52
C LEU A 18 19.62 -19.73 21.13
N THR A 19 20.08 -19.14 22.23
CA THR A 19 19.37 -18.05 22.90
C THR A 19 19.32 -16.80 22.03
N THR A 20 20.43 -16.48 21.35
CA THR A 20 20.52 -15.37 20.39
C THR A 20 19.54 -15.55 19.23
N ILE A 21 19.50 -16.77 18.63
CA ILE A 21 18.60 -17.08 17.50
C ILE A 21 17.13 -16.98 17.94
N LEU A 22 16.78 -17.54 19.11
CA LEU A 22 15.41 -17.51 19.60
C LEU A 22 14.95 -16.08 19.92
N THR A 23 15.80 -15.27 20.57
CA THR A 23 15.45 -13.89 20.91
C THR A 23 15.39 -13.00 19.66
N ALA A 24 16.43 -13.06 18.83
CA ALA A 24 16.44 -12.29 17.58
C ALA A 24 15.34 -12.75 16.60
N GLY A 25 15.05 -14.06 16.55
CA GLY A 25 13.96 -14.62 15.74
C GLY A 25 12.57 -14.17 16.21
N GLY A 26 12.33 -14.12 17.51
CA GLY A 26 11.10 -13.56 18.06
C GLY A 26 10.92 -12.08 17.71
N MET A 27 11.97 -11.28 17.87
CA MET A 27 11.96 -9.87 17.45
C MET A 27 11.80 -9.74 15.93
N ALA A 28 12.47 -10.59 15.12
CA ALA A 28 12.38 -10.59 13.67
C ALA A 28 10.95 -10.87 13.20
N LEU A 29 10.25 -11.81 13.82
CA LEU A 29 8.86 -12.13 13.48
C LEU A 29 7.94 -10.92 13.70
N VAL A 30 8.10 -10.23 14.82
CA VAL A 30 7.28 -9.04 15.11
C VAL A 30 7.59 -7.90 14.14
N VAL A 31 8.86 -7.66 13.83
CA VAL A 31 9.26 -6.64 12.84
C VAL A 31 8.79 -7.01 11.44
N TYR A 32 8.84 -8.28 11.06
CA TYR A 32 8.29 -8.79 9.81
C TYR A 32 6.79 -8.45 9.69
N VAL A 33 5.99 -8.76 10.70
CA VAL A 33 4.54 -8.46 10.71
C VAL A 33 4.32 -6.94 10.63
N PHE A 34 5.02 -6.16 11.44
CA PHE A 34 4.90 -4.70 11.44
C PHE A 34 5.24 -4.09 10.07
N ALA A 35 6.38 -4.47 9.49
CA ALA A 35 6.79 -3.98 8.20
C ALA A 35 5.81 -4.40 7.08
N THR A 36 5.37 -5.68 7.09
CA THR A 36 4.42 -6.20 6.09
C THR A 36 3.10 -5.45 6.10
N VAL A 37 2.56 -5.11 7.26
CA VAL A 37 1.31 -4.35 7.36
C VAL A 37 1.48 -2.92 6.85
N LEU A 38 2.59 -2.26 7.18
CA LEU A 38 2.88 -0.92 6.65
C LEU A 38 3.09 -0.95 5.13
N MET A 39 3.76 -1.99 4.61
CA MET A 39 3.96 -2.19 3.17
C MET A 39 2.64 -2.44 2.44
N LEU A 40 1.70 -3.15 3.07
CA LEU A 40 0.35 -3.39 2.55
C LEU A 40 -0.40 -2.06 2.36
N ALA A 41 -0.43 -1.24 3.40
CA ALA A 41 -1.09 0.07 3.37
C ALA A 41 -0.43 1.02 2.35
N ALA A 42 0.91 1.01 2.27
CA ALA A 42 1.67 1.81 1.32
C ALA A 42 1.41 1.37 -0.13
N GLY A 43 1.40 0.05 -0.39
CA GLY A 43 1.15 -0.51 -1.72
C GLY A 43 -0.24 -0.18 -2.25
N LEU A 44 -1.26 -0.28 -1.40
CA LEU A 44 -2.63 0.12 -1.76
C LEU A 44 -2.69 1.63 -2.12
N LYS A 45 -2.11 2.47 -1.26
CA LYS A 45 -2.08 3.92 -1.50
C LYS A 45 -1.33 4.27 -2.79
N GLU A 46 -0.16 3.69 -3.00
CA GLU A 46 0.66 3.94 -4.20
C GLU A 46 -0.08 3.52 -5.47
N THR A 47 -0.72 2.34 -5.47
CA THR A 47 -1.51 1.84 -6.60
C THR A 47 -2.66 2.78 -6.97
N LEU A 48 -3.41 3.27 -5.97
CA LEU A 48 -4.53 4.17 -6.23
C LEU A 48 -4.04 5.57 -6.67
N VAL A 49 -3.02 6.13 -6.03
CA VAL A 49 -2.45 7.42 -6.45
C VAL A 49 -1.87 7.34 -7.86
N ALA A 50 -1.16 6.25 -8.19
CA ALA A 50 -0.59 6.03 -9.53
C ALA A 50 -1.67 5.80 -10.62
N THR A 51 -2.93 5.58 -10.24
CA THR A 51 -4.04 5.45 -11.19
C THR A 51 -4.35 6.78 -11.86
N GLY A 52 -4.26 7.90 -11.12
CA GLY A 52 -4.47 9.24 -11.67
C GLY A 52 -3.22 9.84 -12.30
N GLU A 53 -3.39 10.55 -13.41
CA GLU A 53 -2.35 11.37 -14.01
C GLU A 53 -2.27 12.73 -13.32
N PRO A 54 -1.05 13.29 -13.12
CA PRO A 54 -0.86 14.56 -12.40
C PRO A 54 -1.53 15.76 -13.09
N ASP A 55 -1.57 15.74 -14.42
CA ASP A 55 -2.10 16.86 -15.24
C ASP A 55 -3.60 16.72 -15.54
N ASN A 56 -4.22 15.63 -15.10
CA ASN A 56 -5.63 15.37 -15.33
C ASN A 56 -6.49 15.90 -14.16
N VAL A 57 -7.66 16.37 -14.54
CA VAL A 57 -8.76 16.70 -13.62
C VAL A 57 -9.89 15.72 -13.83
N ILE A 58 -10.42 15.20 -12.75
CA ILE A 58 -11.64 14.42 -12.73
C ILE A 58 -12.81 15.27 -12.20
N VAL A 59 -13.94 15.20 -12.87
CA VAL A 59 -15.20 15.79 -12.43
C VAL A 59 -16.18 14.68 -12.13
N ILE A 60 -16.79 14.77 -10.96
CA ILE A 60 -17.82 13.85 -10.47
C ILE A 60 -19.01 14.63 -9.94
N ARG A 61 -20.12 13.95 -9.69
CA ARG A 61 -21.27 14.58 -9.00
C ARG A 61 -20.85 14.99 -7.59
N ARG A 62 -21.23 16.20 -7.18
CA ARG A 62 -20.95 16.73 -5.84
C ARG A 62 -21.41 15.77 -4.74
N GLY A 63 -20.52 15.49 -3.81
CA GLY A 63 -20.78 14.57 -2.70
C GLY A 63 -20.65 13.07 -3.05
N SER A 64 -20.35 12.72 -4.29
CA SER A 64 -19.99 11.34 -4.64
C SER A 64 -18.58 11.03 -4.20
N GLN A 65 -18.38 9.87 -3.57
CA GLN A 65 -17.05 9.44 -3.14
C GLN A 65 -16.33 8.63 -4.21
N THR A 66 -17.08 8.05 -5.15
CA THR A 66 -16.57 7.19 -6.21
C THR A 66 -17.27 7.50 -7.54
N GLU A 67 -16.60 7.13 -8.64
CA GLU A 67 -17.17 7.22 -9.99
C GLU A 67 -18.43 6.35 -10.14
N VAL A 68 -18.48 5.19 -9.48
CA VAL A 68 -19.64 4.28 -9.55
C VAL A 68 -20.90 4.91 -8.97
N GLN A 69 -20.76 5.74 -7.93
CA GLN A 69 -21.87 6.43 -7.27
C GLN A 69 -22.25 7.76 -7.96
N SER A 70 -21.39 8.22 -8.86
CA SER A 70 -21.55 9.49 -9.55
C SER A 70 -22.45 9.37 -10.78
N GLY A 71 -23.16 10.46 -11.09
CA GLY A 71 -23.96 10.58 -12.30
C GLY A 71 -23.96 12.03 -12.78
N ILE A 72 -23.39 12.28 -13.95
CA ILE A 72 -23.32 13.58 -14.63
C ILE A 72 -24.17 13.48 -15.88
N ASP A 73 -25.17 14.30 -15.99
CA ASP A 73 -26.03 14.32 -17.18
C ASP A 73 -25.32 14.87 -18.42
N ARG A 74 -25.86 14.59 -19.61
CA ARG A 74 -25.28 15.04 -20.87
C ARG A 74 -25.22 16.58 -21.00
N PRO A 75 -26.24 17.36 -20.58
CA PRO A 75 -26.17 18.82 -20.58
C PRO A 75 -25.02 19.36 -19.72
N SER A 76 -24.89 18.88 -18.48
CA SER A 76 -23.78 19.30 -17.61
C SER A 76 -22.41 18.95 -18.19
N ALA A 77 -22.27 17.74 -18.79
CA ALA A 77 -21.04 17.35 -19.48
C ALA A 77 -20.72 18.26 -20.67
N ALA A 78 -21.73 18.67 -21.45
CA ALA A 78 -21.57 19.58 -22.56
C ALA A 78 -21.12 20.99 -22.11
N ILE A 79 -21.64 21.49 -20.99
CA ILE A 79 -21.20 22.78 -20.41
C ILE A 79 -19.72 22.72 -20.05
N VAL A 80 -19.28 21.67 -19.33
CA VAL A 80 -17.88 21.51 -18.92
C VAL A 80 -16.96 21.45 -20.15
N GLU A 81 -17.37 20.76 -21.22
CA GLU A 81 -16.59 20.64 -22.46
C GLU A 81 -16.29 22.01 -23.12
N THR A 82 -17.11 23.04 -22.87
CA THR A 82 -16.88 24.38 -23.41
C THR A 82 -15.80 25.18 -22.68
N TYR A 83 -15.33 24.72 -21.50
CA TYR A 83 -14.39 25.49 -20.68
C TYR A 83 -13.05 25.72 -21.42
N PRO A 84 -12.57 26.98 -21.47
CA PRO A 84 -11.34 27.32 -22.18
C PRO A 84 -10.08 26.72 -21.55
N GLU A 85 -10.13 26.41 -20.27
CA GLU A 85 -9.04 25.83 -19.49
C GLU A 85 -8.68 24.39 -19.92
N ILE A 86 -9.63 23.69 -20.59
CA ILE A 86 -9.41 22.33 -21.06
C ILE A 86 -8.48 22.33 -22.27
N ALA A 87 -7.42 21.55 -22.18
CA ALA A 87 -6.44 21.39 -23.24
C ALA A 87 -7.08 20.88 -24.56
N THR A 88 -6.50 21.33 -25.65
CA THR A 88 -6.89 20.91 -27.00
C THR A 88 -5.78 20.03 -27.57
N GLY A 89 -6.14 18.87 -28.11
CA GLY A 89 -5.20 17.98 -28.77
C GLY A 89 -4.73 18.48 -30.14
N GLU A 90 -3.79 17.77 -30.73
CA GLU A 90 -3.25 18.10 -32.09
C GLU A 90 -4.32 18.05 -33.16
N ASP A 91 -5.38 17.29 -32.95
CA ASP A 91 -6.53 17.18 -33.86
C ASP A 91 -7.58 18.29 -33.68
N GLY A 92 -7.31 19.30 -32.86
CA GLY A 92 -8.21 20.41 -32.55
C GLY A 92 -9.36 20.07 -31.63
N ARG A 93 -9.46 18.84 -31.11
CA ARG A 93 -10.50 18.44 -30.18
C ARG A 93 -10.05 18.68 -28.74
N LYS A 94 -11.02 19.00 -27.86
CA LYS A 94 -10.77 19.10 -26.41
C LYS A 94 -10.34 17.74 -25.87
N LEU A 95 -9.31 17.73 -25.03
CA LEU A 95 -8.84 16.54 -24.34
C LEU A 95 -9.72 16.25 -23.12
N ILE A 96 -10.96 15.83 -23.38
CA ILE A 96 -11.96 15.45 -22.39
C ILE A 96 -12.58 14.08 -22.72
N SER A 97 -12.61 13.20 -21.75
CA SER A 97 -13.26 11.88 -21.80
C SER A 97 -14.50 11.87 -20.92
N LYS A 98 -15.60 11.34 -21.44
CA LYS A 98 -16.89 11.18 -20.74
C LYS A 98 -17.08 9.70 -20.47
N GLU A 99 -16.97 9.26 -19.21
CA GLU A 99 -16.81 7.86 -18.86
C GLU A 99 -17.97 7.34 -17.99
N PRO A 100 -18.71 6.36 -18.46
CA PRO A 100 -19.52 5.53 -17.57
C PRO A 100 -18.63 4.53 -16.84
N VAL A 101 -18.84 4.39 -15.53
CA VAL A 101 -18.16 3.41 -14.68
C VAL A 101 -19.23 2.63 -13.94
N VAL A 102 -19.23 1.31 -14.11
CA VAL A 102 -20.23 0.41 -13.53
C VAL A 102 -19.57 -0.83 -12.95
N LEU A 103 -20.28 -1.53 -12.09
CA LEU A 103 -19.83 -2.80 -11.53
C LEU A 103 -20.58 -3.94 -12.19
N ILE A 104 -19.83 -5.00 -12.49
CA ILE A 104 -20.38 -6.32 -12.81
C ILE A 104 -19.82 -7.36 -11.86
N ASN A 105 -20.52 -8.49 -11.77
CA ASN A 105 -20.10 -9.60 -10.94
C ASN A 105 -19.53 -10.71 -11.82
N LEU A 106 -18.27 -11.10 -11.57
CA LEU A 106 -17.60 -12.15 -12.32
C LEU A 106 -17.07 -13.23 -11.38
N PRO A 107 -17.07 -14.53 -11.79
CA PRO A 107 -16.51 -15.61 -10.98
C PRO A 107 -14.98 -15.58 -11.04
N LYS A 108 -14.33 -15.63 -9.87
CA LYS A 108 -12.88 -15.83 -9.78
C LYS A 108 -12.45 -17.16 -10.36
N ARG A 109 -11.31 -17.18 -11.04
CA ARG A 109 -10.79 -18.41 -11.69
C ARG A 109 -10.46 -19.50 -10.68
N GLU A 110 -9.80 -19.14 -9.58
CA GLU A 110 -9.36 -20.11 -8.57
C GLU A 110 -10.50 -20.64 -7.68
N THR A 111 -11.34 -19.76 -7.17
CA THR A 111 -12.33 -20.12 -6.14
C THR A 111 -13.73 -20.31 -6.67
N GLY A 112 -14.00 -19.85 -7.90
CA GLY A 112 -15.35 -19.79 -8.47
C GLY A 112 -16.29 -18.80 -7.77
N LYS A 113 -15.85 -18.15 -6.69
CA LYS A 113 -16.67 -17.19 -5.96
C LYS A 113 -16.84 -15.90 -6.78
N PRO A 114 -18.05 -15.32 -6.76
CA PRO A 114 -18.31 -14.06 -7.45
C PRO A 114 -17.58 -12.90 -6.76
N SER A 115 -17.05 -11.98 -7.55
CA SER A 115 -16.46 -10.72 -7.09
C SER A 115 -16.79 -9.60 -8.06
N ASN A 116 -16.93 -8.38 -7.54
CA ASN A 116 -17.26 -7.22 -8.36
C ASN A 116 -16.02 -6.72 -9.11
N VAL A 117 -16.21 -6.47 -10.39
CA VAL A 117 -15.21 -5.92 -11.30
C VAL A 117 -15.74 -4.61 -11.86
N VAL A 118 -14.88 -3.60 -11.95
CA VAL A 118 -15.19 -2.32 -12.59
C VAL A 118 -15.17 -2.49 -14.09
N ILE A 119 -16.24 -2.01 -14.75
CA ILE A 119 -16.24 -1.78 -16.18
C ILE A 119 -16.26 -0.27 -16.43
N ARG A 120 -15.31 0.18 -17.21
CA ARG A 120 -15.17 1.58 -17.63
C ARG A 120 -15.46 1.72 -19.10
N GLY A 121 -16.32 2.66 -19.46
CA GLY A 121 -16.45 3.12 -20.81
C GLY A 121 -15.33 4.09 -21.15
N ALA A 122 -14.50 3.73 -22.10
CA ALA A 122 -13.41 4.57 -22.56
C ALA A 122 -13.72 5.14 -23.93
N THR A 123 -13.18 6.33 -24.21
CA THR A 123 -13.18 6.97 -25.51
C THR A 123 -11.76 6.97 -26.08
N PRO A 124 -11.54 7.18 -27.38
CA PRO A 124 -10.18 7.35 -27.92
C PRO A 124 -9.40 8.48 -27.24
N ILE A 125 -10.07 9.56 -26.87
CA ILE A 125 -9.48 10.66 -26.10
C ILE A 125 -9.13 10.22 -24.68
N GLY A 126 -9.99 9.41 -24.04
CA GLY A 126 -9.74 8.85 -22.71
C GLY A 126 -8.49 7.98 -22.65
N LEU A 127 -8.18 7.27 -23.73
CA LEU A 127 -6.92 6.52 -23.85
C LEU A 127 -5.70 7.44 -23.96
N ALA A 128 -5.82 8.55 -24.71
CA ALA A 128 -4.75 9.55 -24.83
C ALA A 128 -4.47 10.28 -23.48
N LEU A 129 -5.46 10.36 -22.61
CA LEU A 129 -5.31 10.91 -21.26
C LEU A 129 -4.60 9.95 -20.28
N ARG A 130 -4.39 8.68 -20.65
CA ARG A 130 -3.83 7.62 -19.78
C ARG A 130 -2.66 6.90 -20.48
N PRO A 131 -1.50 7.55 -20.63
CA PRO A 131 -0.34 7.01 -21.36
C PRO A 131 0.26 5.75 -20.71
N GLN A 132 -0.03 5.51 -19.44
CA GLN A 132 0.39 4.31 -18.70
C GLN A 132 -0.31 3.03 -19.19
N VAL A 133 -1.45 3.14 -19.88
CA VAL A 133 -2.21 1.99 -20.37
C VAL A 133 -1.64 1.52 -21.71
N ARG A 134 -1.14 0.27 -21.74
CA ARG A 134 -0.53 -0.33 -22.93
C ARG A 134 -1.14 -1.71 -23.19
N ILE A 135 -1.51 -1.98 -24.46
CA ILE A 135 -1.93 -3.31 -24.85
C ILE A 135 -0.69 -4.23 -24.85
N VAL A 136 -0.77 -5.32 -24.10
CA VAL A 136 0.30 -6.33 -23.99
C VAL A 136 -0.02 -7.59 -24.79
N GLU A 137 -1.31 -7.87 -25.00
CA GLU A 137 -1.78 -8.99 -25.81
C GLU A 137 -3.02 -8.60 -26.61
N GLY A 138 -3.13 -9.05 -27.85
CA GLY A 138 -4.26 -8.74 -28.71
C GLY A 138 -4.25 -7.30 -29.23
N ARG A 139 -5.39 -6.64 -29.19
CA ARG A 139 -5.57 -5.26 -29.68
C ARG A 139 -6.58 -4.48 -28.82
N MET A 140 -6.63 -3.18 -29.00
CA MET A 140 -7.68 -2.33 -28.41
C MET A 140 -9.04 -2.63 -29.04
N PHE A 141 -10.11 -2.44 -28.28
CA PHE A 141 -11.48 -2.55 -28.77
C PHE A 141 -11.76 -1.48 -29.85
N ARG A 142 -12.64 -1.81 -30.78
CA ARG A 142 -13.11 -0.89 -31.80
C ARG A 142 -14.30 -0.09 -31.29
N PRO A 143 -14.31 1.24 -31.43
CA PRO A 143 -15.48 2.06 -31.09
C PRO A 143 -16.74 1.57 -31.82
N GLY A 144 -17.89 1.64 -31.13
CA GLY A 144 -19.18 1.24 -31.67
C GLY A 144 -19.45 -0.28 -31.69
N THR A 145 -18.54 -1.10 -31.16
CA THR A 145 -18.68 -2.56 -31.12
C THR A 145 -18.89 -3.09 -29.71
N SER A 146 -19.21 -4.40 -29.57
CA SER A 146 -19.24 -5.11 -28.30
C SER A 146 -17.91 -5.76 -27.95
N GLU A 147 -16.82 -5.11 -28.35
CA GLU A 147 -15.48 -5.54 -27.97
C GLU A 147 -15.05 -4.89 -26.67
N ILE A 148 -14.31 -5.62 -25.86
CA ILE A 148 -13.75 -5.15 -24.59
C ILE A 148 -12.28 -5.58 -24.46
N VAL A 149 -11.54 -4.85 -23.62
CA VAL A 149 -10.20 -5.23 -23.22
C VAL A 149 -10.16 -5.39 -21.69
N ALA A 150 -9.42 -6.37 -21.22
CA ALA A 150 -9.29 -6.66 -19.80
C ALA A 150 -7.94 -6.18 -19.27
N GLY A 151 -7.92 -5.58 -18.09
CA GLY A 151 -6.68 -5.35 -17.36
C GLY A 151 -6.02 -6.68 -16.99
N ARG A 152 -4.69 -6.70 -16.89
CA ARG A 152 -3.91 -7.92 -16.63
C ARG A 152 -4.41 -8.71 -15.42
N ALA A 153 -4.75 -8.05 -14.31
CA ALA A 153 -5.24 -8.71 -13.11
C ALA A 153 -6.60 -9.38 -13.33
N ILE A 154 -7.46 -8.79 -14.16
CA ILE A 154 -8.76 -9.36 -14.50
C ILE A 154 -8.61 -10.57 -15.43
N ALA A 155 -7.81 -10.43 -16.47
CA ALA A 155 -7.56 -11.53 -17.42
C ALA A 155 -7.00 -12.79 -16.75
N GLN A 156 -6.15 -12.60 -15.73
CA GLN A 156 -5.56 -13.70 -14.95
C GLN A 156 -6.48 -14.22 -13.86
N GLY A 157 -7.21 -13.35 -13.17
CA GLY A 157 -7.96 -13.68 -11.96
C GLY A 157 -9.40 -14.16 -12.18
N PHE A 158 -10.02 -13.88 -13.33
CA PHE A 158 -11.44 -14.11 -13.56
C PHE A 158 -11.71 -15.03 -14.75
N ARG A 159 -12.80 -15.81 -14.66
CA ARG A 159 -13.26 -16.69 -15.76
C ARG A 159 -13.95 -15.86 -16.83
N GLY A 160 -13.74 -16.22 -18.07
CA GLY A 160 -14.36 -15.52 -19.22
C GLY A 160 -13.65 -14.23 -19.63
N ALA A 161 -12.56 -13.84 -18.96
CA ALA A 161 -11.85 -12.58 -19.20
C ALA A 161 -10.54 -12.73 -19.99
N ALA A 162 -10.22 -13.93 -20.50
CA ALA A 162 -9.07 -14.13 -21.37
C ALA A 162 -9.39 -13.73 -22.82
N ILE A 163 -8.36 -13.47 -23.61
CA ILE A 163 -8.52 -13.11 -25.03
C ILE A 163 -9.31 -14.20 -25.78
N GLY A 164 -10.27 -13.75 -26.58
CA GLY A 164 -11.17 -14.63 -27.36
C GLY A 164 -12.35 -15.17 -26.56
N GLU A 165 -12.34 -15.04 -25.22
CA GLU A 165 -13.49 -15.41 -24.38
C GLU A 165 -14.59 -14.34 -24.46
N THR A 166 -15.80 -14.74 -24.09
CA THR A 166 -16.99 -13.87 -24.12
C THR A 166 -17.54 -13.73 -22.72
N LEU A 167 -17.73 -12.49 -22.29
CA LEU A 167 -18.41 -12.14 -21.05
C LEU A 167 -19.84 -11.71 -21.33
N ARG A 168 -20.81 -12.27 -20.62
CA ARG A 168 -22.21 -11.88 -20.73
C ARG A 168 -22.63 -10.99 -19.55
N PHE A 169 -22.90 -9.72 -19.83
CA PHE A 169 -23.42 -8.77 -18.86
C PHE A 169 -24.28 -7.71 -19.54
N ALA A 170 -25.13 -7.04 -18.79
CA ALA A 170 -26.11 -6.05 -19.29
C ALA A 170 -26.90 -6.58 -20.51
N GLN A 171 -27.28 -7.86 -20.46
CA GLN A 171 -28.06 -8.59 -21.49
C GLN A 171 -27.38 -8.64 -22.86
N ARG A 172 -26.06 -8.47 -22.92
CA ARG A 172 -25.27 -8.47 -24.16
C ARG A 172 -24.02 -9.33 -23.99
N ASP A 173 -23.57 -9.91 -25.09
CA ASP A 173 -22.31 -10.65 -25.15
C ASP A 173 -21.18 -9.70 -25.57
N TRP A 174 -20.06 -9.73 -24.80
CA TRP A 174 -18.91 -8.89 -24.99
C TRP A 174 -17.67 -9.74 -25.22
N THR A 175 -16.99 -9.53 -26.34
CA THR A 175 -15.79 -10.30 -26.69
C THR A 175 -14.54 -9.61 -26.17
N VAL A 176 -13.71 -10.34 -25.44
CA VAL A 176 -12.39 -9.87 -24.99
C VAL A 176 -11.42 -9.95 -26.15
N VAL A 177 -10.99 -8.78 -26.69
CA VAL A 177 -10.10 -8.69 -27.86
C VAL A 177 -8.66 -8.33 -27.52
N GLY A 178 -8.38 -7.99 -26.26
CA GLY A 178 -7.04 -7.67 -25.81
C GLY A 178 -6.91 -7.64 -24.31
N VAL A 179 -5.67 -7.69 -23.87
CA VAL A 179 -5.26 -7.49 -22.47
C VAL A 179 -4.35 -6.28 -22.41
N PHE A 180 -4.61 -5.40 -21.47
CA PHE A 180 -3.74 -4.24 -21.22
C PHE A 180 -3.02 -4.35 -19.88
N ASP A 181 -1.87 -3.70 -19.81
CA ASP A 181 -1.12 -3.46 -18.58
C ASP A 181 -1.02 -1.95 -18.38
N ALA A 182 -1.39 -1.51 -17.21
CA ALA A 182 -1.30 -0.12 -16.78
C ALA A 182 -0.26 0.06 -15.67
N GLY A 183 0.74 -0.81 -15.59
CA GLY A 183 1.76 -0.78 -14.55
C GLY A 183 1.16 -1.06 -13.16
N ARG A 184 1.58 -0.29 -12.16
CA ARG A 184 1.12 -0.44 -10.77
C ARG A 184 -0.08 0.45 -10.47
N THR A 185 -1.10 0.42 -11.32
CA THR A 185 -2.33 1.22 -11.19
C THR A 185 -3.55 0.36 -10.95
N GLY A 186 -4.61 0.96 -10.43
CA GLY A 186 -5.91 0.31 -10.24
C GLY A 186 -6.57 -0.11 -11.56
N PHE A 187 -6.21 0.51 -12.69
CA PHE A 187 -6.75 0.15 -14.00
C PHE A 187 -6.49 -1.29 -14.40
N ASN A 188 -5.42 -1.93 -13.91
CA ASN A 188 -5.18 -3.36 -14.14
C ASN A 188 -6.31 -4.28 -13.61
N SER A 189 -7.16 -3.74 -12.72
CA SER A 189 -8.31 -4.42 -12.14
C SER A 189 -9.64 -3.99 -12.79
N GLU A 190 -9.61 -3.43 -13.99
CA GLU A 190 -10.79 -2.99 -14.73
C GLU A 190 -10.94 -3.71 -16.07
N ILE A 191 -12.15 -3.66 -16.62
CA ILE A 191 -12.47 -4.00 -18.01
C ILE A 191 -12.86 -2.71 -18.72
N TRP A 192 -12.32 -2.48 -19.93
CA TRP A 192 -12.62 -1.29 -20.72
C TRP A 192 -13.31 -1.64 -22.01
N GLY A 193 -14.31 -0.85 -22.36
CA GLY A 193 -15.08 -0.96 -23.60
C GLY A 193 -15.54 0.39 -24.10
N ASP A 194 -16.24 0.41 -25.21
CA ASP A 194 -16.77 1.64 -25.80
C ASP A 194 -17.80 2.31 -24.87
N ALA A 195 -17.61 3.60 -24.59
CA ALA A 195 -18.42 4.34 -23.61
C ALA A 195 -19.90 4.40 -23.99
N GLU A 196 -20.24 4.66 -25.26
CA GLU A 196 -21.62 4.78 -25.72
C GLU A 196 -22.31 3.39 -25.76
N GLN A 197 -21.58 2.33 -26.16
CA GLN A 197 -22.13 0.98 -26.15
C GLN A 197 -22.43 0.50 -24.73
N LEU A 198 -21.56 0.83 -23.76
CA LEU A 198 -21.78 0.52 -22.35
C LEU A 198 -22.96 1.31 -21.77
N LEU A 199 -23.07 2.62 -22.04
CA LEU A 199 -24.23 3.44 -21.63
C LEU A 199 -25.54 2.81 -22.12
N GLN A 200 -25.61 2.44 -23.39
CA GLN A 200 -26.79 1.81 -23.98
C GLN A 200 -27.11 0.47 -23.31
N SER A 201 -26.12 -0.41 -23.15
CA SER A 201 -26.31 -1.74 -22.59
C SER A 201 -26.77 -1.72 -21.13
N PHE A 202 -26.21 -0.80 -20.33
CA PHE A 202 -26.61 -0.62 -18.93
C PHE A 202 -27.83 0.31 -18.79
N ARG A 203 -28.39 0.79 -19.90
CA ARG A 203 -29.54 1.74 -19.92
C ARG A 203 -29.27 2.99 -19.07
N ARG A 204 -28.01 3.45 -19.05
CA ARG A 204 -27.63 4.67 -18.35
C ARG A 204 -27.72 5.88 -19.26
N VAL A 205 -28.23 6.97 -18.72
CA VAL A 205 -28.37 8.26 -19.42
C VAL A 205 -27.32 9.29 -18.98
N SER A 206 -26.52 8.94 -17.96
CA SER A 206 -25.52 9.81 -17.35
C SER A 206 -24.14 9.16 -17.35
N PHE A 207 -23.12 9.99 -17.47
CA PHE A 207 -21.73 9.61 -17.27
C PHE A 207 -21.40 9.49 -15.78
N SER A 208 -20.43 8.67 -15.41
CA SER A 208 -19.94 8.57 -14.04
C SER A 208 -18.91 9.66 -13.74
N ALA A 209 -18.05 9.95 -14.69
CA ALA A 209 -16.99 10.94 -14.55
C ALA A 209 -16.71 11.64 -15.88
N LEU A 210 -16.18 12.86 -15.80
CA LEU A 210 -15.49 13.52 -16.90
C LEU A 210 -14.02 13.61 -16.50
N VAL A 211 -13.12 13.19 -17.38
CA VAL A 211 -11.68 13.32 -17.16
C VAL A 211 -11.11 14.16 -18.28
N PHE A 212 -10.35 15.17 -17.93
CA PHE A 212 -9.75 16.07 -18.92
C PHE A 212 -8.39 16.57 -18.47
N ARG A 213 -7.59 17.02 -19.42
CA ARG A 213 -6.31 17.67 -19.17
C ARG A 213 -6.48 19.18 -19.22
N LEU A 214 -5.80 19.88 -18.31
CA LEU A 214 -5.72 21.33 -18.32
C LEU A 214 -4.61 21.82 -19.28
N ASN A 215 -4.80 22.99 -19.90
CA ASN A 215 -3.74 23.68 -20.63
C ASN A 215 -2.61 24.13 -19.67
N ASP A 216 -3.00 24.56 -18.47
CA ASP A 216 -2.11 24.96 -17.37
C ASP A 216 -2.68 24.39 -16.06
N PRO A 217 -1.89 23.67 -15.26
CA PRO A 217 -2.32 23.18 -13.96
C PRO A 217 -2.91 24.29 -13.03
N ALA A 218 -2.46 25.54 -13.16
CA ALA A 218 -3.01 26.68 -12.44
C ALA A 218 -4.49 26.99 -12.80
N GLY A 219 -4.98 26.50 -13.93
CA GLY A 219 -6.36 26.66 -14.40
C GLY A 219 -7.40 25.91 -13.54
N LEU A 220 -6.99 25.00 -12.67
CA LEU A 220 -7.91 24.21 -11.85
C LEU A 220 -8.84 25.08 -10.98
N ASP A 221 -8.33 26.13 -10.37
CA ASP A 221 -9.13 27.03 -9.53
C ASP A 221 -10.14 27.84 -10.35
N ALA A 222 -9.83 28.16 -11.61
CA ALA A 222 -10.79 28.77 -12.53
C ALA A 222 -11.91 27.80 -12.87
N VAL A 223 -11.59 26.54 -13.20
CA VAL A 223 -12.58 25.49 -13.45
C VAL A 223 -13.47 25.28 -12.24
N LYS A 224 -12.93 25.21 -11.02
CA LYS A 224 -13.72 25.09 -9.79
C LYS A 224 -14.68 26.26 -9.61
N ARG A 225 -14.19 27.50 -9.76
CA ARG A 225 -15.07 28.69 -9.69
C ARG A 225 -16.18 28.68 -10.75
N ASN A 226 -15.87 28.27 -11.97
CA ASN A 226 -16.86 28.19 -13.03
C ASN A 226 -17.96 27.15 -12.69
N ILE A 227 -17.57 25.99 -12.16
CA ILE A 227 -18.51 24.96 -11.70
C ILE A 227 -19.35 25.45 -10.53
N GLU A 228 -18.73 26.09 -9.54
CA GLU A 228 -19.42 26.56 -8.32
C GLU A 228 -20.37 27.72 -8.57
N SER A 229 -20.06 28.58 -9.56
CA SER A 229 -20.87 29.74 -9.91
C SER A 229 -22.08 29.39 -10.80
N ASP A 230 -22.11 28.22 -11.44
CA ASP A 230 -23.23 27.78 -12.27
C ASP A 230 -24.22 26.91 -11.47
N PRO A 231 -25.41 27.43 -11.13
CA PRO A 231 -26.39 26.70 -10.31
C PRO A 231 -26.96 25.43 -11.00
N ARG A 232 -26.75 25.29 -12.32
CA ARG A 232 -27.16 24.11 -13.08
C ARG A 232 -26.23 22.92 -12.82
N LEU A 233 -24.99 23.17 -12.34
CA LEU A 233 -23.95 22.17 -12.18
C LEU A 233 -23.91 21.68 -10.73
N GLN A 234 -24.31 20.43 -10.52
CA GLN A 234 -24.18 19.73 -9.24
C GLN A 234 -22.97 18.78 -9.26
N ILE A 235 -21.83 19.29 -9.70
CA ILE A 235 -20.60 18.53 -9.90
C ILE A 235 -19.46 19.20 -9.12
N GLU A 236 -18.36 18.48 -8.96
CA GLU A 236 -17.12 18.98 -8.36
C GLU A 236 -15.92 18.50 -9.16
N ALA A 237 -14.88 19.34 -9.24
CA ALA A 237 -13.63 19.05 -9.93
C ALA A 237 -12.49 18.84 -8.92
N LYS A 238 -11.70 17.79 -9.13
CA LYS A 238 -10.52 17.47 -8.31
C LYS A 238 -9.34 17.06 -9.22
N PRO A 239 -8.08 17.27 -8.81
CA PRO A 239 -6.97 16.56 -9.46
C PRO A 239 -7.22 15.06 -9.43
N GLU A 240 -6.97 14.36 -10.56
CA GLU A 240 -7.27 12.93 -10.66
C GLU A 240 -6.49 12.12 -9.62
N GLN A 241 -5.22 12.44 -9.38
CA GLN A 241 -4.40 11.79 -8.34
C GLN A 241 -4.96 12.00 -6.93
N GLN A 242 -5.45 13.21 -6.62
CA GLN A 242 -6.04 13.49 -5.31
C GLN A 242 -7.33 12.68 -5.11
N PHE A 243 -8.17 12.59 -6.13
CA PHE A 243 -9.41 11.81 -6.09
C PHE A 243 -9.14 10.34 -5.72
N TYR A 244 -8.19 9.69 -6.40
CA TYR A 244 -7.83 8.31 -6.08
C TYR A 244 -7.08 8.18 -4.74
N SER A 245 -6.28 9.18 -4.36
CA SER A 245 -5.64 9.24 -3.04
C SER A 245 -6.69 9.27 -1.92
N ASP A 246 -7.72 10.12 -2.05
CA ASP A 246 -8.80 10.24 -1.07
C ASP A 246 -9.54 8.89 -0.88
N GLN A 247 -9.75 8.15 -1.97
CA GLN A 247 -10.35 6.81 -1.90
C GLN A 247 -9.49 5.81 -1.12
N SER A 248 -8.17 5.91 -1.22
CA SER A 248 -7.27 4.99 -0.53
C SER A 248 -7.11 5.29 0.96
N GLU A 249 -7.29 6.55 1.34
CA GLU A 249 -6.84 7.06 2.63
C GLU A 249 -7.54 6.38 3.81
N GLN A 250 -8.85 6.18 3.73
CA GLN A 250 -9.62 5.55 4.80
C GLN A 250 -9.20 4.10 5.03
N LEU A 251 -9.09 3.31 3.96
CA LEU A 251 -8.69 1.91 4.05
C LEU A 251 -7.23 1.76 4.46
N ALA A 252 -6.32 2.56 3.90
CA ALA A 252 -4.92 2.55 4.27
C ALA A 252 -4.71 2.94 5.74
N LYS A 253 -5.44 3.95 6.24
CA LYS A 253 -5.43 4.32 7.66
C LYS A 253 -5.95 3.17 8.53
N PHE A 254 -7.07 2.54 8.17
CA PHE A 254 -7.63 1.41 8.92
C PHE A 254 -6.63 0.26 9.00
N ILE A 255 -6.03 -0.16 7.88
CA ILE A 255 -5.01 -1.20 7.83
C ILE A 255 -3.81 -0.83 8.71
N SER A 256 -3.33 0.42 8.61
CA SER A 256 -2.19 0.90 9.40
C SER A 256 -2.49 0.89 10.90
N TYR A 257 -3.66 1.36 11.33
CA TYR A 257 -4.04 1.35 12.74
C TYR A 257 -4.19 -0.07 13.28
N LEU A 258 -4.92 -0.92 12.58
CA LEU A 258 -5.11 -2.32 12.97
C LEU A 258 -3.78 -3.05 13.07
N GLY A 259 -2.94 -2.93 12.04
CA GLY A 259 -1.65 -3.59 12.02
C GLY A 259 -0.65 -3.05 13.05
N THR A 260 -0.64 -1.74 13.28
CA THR A 260 0.19 -1.15 14.34
C THR A 260 -0.26 -1.64 15.71
N THR A 261 -1.57 -1.70 15.97
CA THR A 261 -2.12 -2.22 17.24
C THR A 261 -1.72 -3.69 17.46
N ILE A 262 -1.89 -4.54 16.45
CA ILE A 262 -1.48 -5.96 16.52
C ILE A 262 0.03 -6.08 16.75
N SER A 263 0.83 -5.26 16.06
CA SER A 263 2.29 -5.27 16.22
C SER A 263 2.73 -4.82 17.61
N ILE A 264 2.05 -3.85 18.22
CA ILE A 264 2.29 -3.44 19.62
C ILE A 264 1.99 -4.61 20.56
N ILE A 265 0.87 -5.31 20.39
CA ILE A 265 0.51 -6.46 21.22
C ILE A 265 1.58 -7.56 21.11
N PHE A 266 2.00 -7.90 19.91
CA PHE A 266 3.06 -8.89 19.69
C PHE A 266 4.42 -8.43 20.22
N SER A 267 4.71 -7.13 20.16
CA SER A 267 5.97 -6.58 20.69
C SER A 267 6.09 -6.75 22.19
N ILE A 268 4.99 -6.70 22.94
CA ILE A 268 4.99 -6.97 24.38
C ILE A 268 5.47 -8.40 24.65
N GLY A 269 4.97 -9.39 23.90
CA GLY A 269 5.43 -10.78 24.02
C GLY A 269 6.92 -10.93 23.67
N ALA A 270 7.38 -10.29 22.59
CA ALA A 270 8.79 -10.31 22.18
C ALA A 270 9.70 -9.62 23.20
N ILE A 271 9.27 -8.49 23.79
CA ILE A 271 9.98 -7.76 24.85
C ILE A 271 10.12 -8.63 26.09
N ILE A 272 9.04 -9.29 26.52
CA ILE A 272 9.07 -10.20 27.67
C ILE A 272 10.02 -11.37 27.41
N GLY A 273 9.95 -11.98 26.23
CA GLY A 273 10.87 -13.06 25.83
C GLY A 273 12.34 -12.61 25.83
N ALA A 274 12.61 -11.42 25.25
CA ALA A 274 13.93 -10.82 25.27
C ALA A 274 14.42 -10.51 26.72
N MET A 275 13.52 -10.02 27.54
CA MET A 275 13.82 -9.73 28.94
C MET A 275 14.21 -11.01 29.72
N ILE A 276 13.46 -12.10 29.55
CA ILE A 276 13.74 -13.40 30.18
C ILE A 276 15.11 -13.92 29.71
N THR A 277 15.40 -13.91 28.45
CA THR A 277 16.68 -14.36 27.86
C THR A 277 17.85 -13.50 28.35
N MET A 278 17.66 -12.19 28.42
CA MET A 278 18.66 -11.27 28.97
C MET A 278 18.90 -11.45 30.47
N TYR A 279 17.85 -11.72 31.27
CA TYR A 279 18.03 -12.08 32.69
C TYR A 279 18.82 -13.38 32.86
N ALA A 280 18.53 -14.39 32.07
CA ALA A 280 19.29 -15.63 32.06
C ALA A 280 20.76 -15.39 31.64
N SER A 281 20.99 -14.51 30.66
CA SER A 281 22.33 -14.08 30.23
C SER A 281 23.09 -13.40 31.37
N VAL A 282 22.47 -12.46 32.08
CA VAL A 282 23.08 -11.79 33.25
C VAL A 282 23.38 -12.78 34.34
N ALA A 283 22.46 -13.69 34.70
CA ALA A 283 22.62 -14.69 35.74
C ALA A 283 23.82 -15.64 35.49
N SER A 284 23.97 -16.11 34.24
CA SER A 284 25.05 -17.01 33.84
C SER A 284 26.43 -16.33 33.73
N ARG A 285 26.50 -14.99 33.83
CA ARG A 285 27.75 -14.19 33.73
C ARG A 285 28.03 -13.39 35.02
N THR A 286 27.44 -13.82 36.12
CA THR A 286 27.55 -13.12 37.42
C THR A 286 29.02 -12.95 37.85
N SER A 287 29.84 -14.01 37.78
CA SER A 287 31.26 -13.93 38.14
C SER A 287 32.08 -13.04 37.19
N GLU A 288 31.77 -13.06 35.91
CA GLU A 288 32.40 -12.20 34.92
C GLU A 288 32.11 -10.71 35.19
N ILE A 289 30.82 -10.38 35.55
CA ILE A 289 30.41 -9.03 35.96
C ILE A 289 31.17 -8.62 37.23
N GLY A 290 31.29 -9.53 38.19
CA GLY A 290 32.09 -9.31 39.40
C GLY A 290 33.56 -8.98 39.14
N THR A 291 34.20 -9.74 38.25
CA THR A 291 35.59 -9.53 37.83
C THR A 291 35.75 -8.18 37.13
N LEU A 292 34.87 -7.83 36.19
CA LEU A 292 34.90 -6.52 35.51
C LEU A 292 34.78 -5.37 36.51
N ARG A 293 33.88 -5.52 37.51
CA ARG A 293 33.71 -4.54 38.56
C ARG A 293 34.94 -4.43 39.47
N ALA A 294 35.57 -5.55 39.81
CA ALA A 294 36.82 -5.58 40.60
C ALA A 294 38.00 -4.94 39.84
N LEU A 295 38.06 -5.06 38.52
CA LEU A 295 39.02 -4.39 37.65
C LEU A 295 38.76 -2.87 37.46
N GLY A 296 37.73 -2.31 38.12
CA GLY A 296 37.44 -0.87 38.13
C GLY A 296 36.48 -0.38 37.06
N PHE A 297 35.80 -1.25 36.29
CA PHE A 297 34.78 -0.80 35.38
C PHE A 297 33.57 -0.23 36.14
N SER A 298 33.04 0.92 35.68
CA SER A 298 31.92 1.60 36.31
C SER A 298 30.60 0.83 36.11
N ARG A 299 29.63 1.09 37.01
CA ARG A 299 28.25 0.56 36.84
C ARG A 299 27.66 0.94 35.51
N MET A 300 27.93 2.16 35.03
CA MET A 300 27.45 2.66 33.74
C MET A 300 28.07 1.89 32.56
N SER A 301 29.36 1.52 32.65
CA SER A 301 30.02 0.72 31.62
C SER A 301 29.38 -0.66 31.47
N ILE A 302 28.97 -1.29 32.56
CA ILE A 302 28.27 -2.60 32.55
C ILE A 302 26.85 -2.42 31.97
N LEU A 303 26.10 -1.39 32.45
CA LEU A 303 24.78 -1.10 31.92
C LEU A 303 24.81 -0.91 30.41
N VAL A 304 25.71 -0.07 29.92
CA VAL A 304 25.86 0.20 28.48
C VAL A 304 26.22 -1.07 27.71
N ALA A 305 27.13 -1.92 28.24
CA ALA A 305 27.50 -3.16 27.54
C ALA A 305 26.34 -4.12 27.36
N PHE A 306 25.55 -4.38 28.41
CA PHE A 306 24.37 -5.25 28.32
C PHE A 306 23.24 -4.62 27.52
N LEU A 307 23.08 -3.28 27.58
CA LEU A 307 22.10 -2.57 26.76
C LEU A 307 22.47 -2.62 25.27
N LEU A 308 23.77 -2.47 24.94
CA LEU A 308 24.26 -2.64 23.57
C LEU A 308 24.05 -4.07 23.07
N GLU A 309 24.20 -5.09 23.94
CA GLU A 309 23.90 -6.49 23.59
C GLU A 309 22.42 -6.65 23.19
N ALA A 310 21.49 -6.08 23.96
CA ALA A 310 20.07 -6.11 23.65
C ALA A 310 19.70 -5.29 22.40
N LEU A 311 20.33 -4.13 22.20
CA LEU A 311 20.13 -3.31 20.99
C LEU A 311 20.65 -4.02 19.73
N LEU A 312 21.79 -4.72 19.82
CA LEU A 312 22.32 -5.53 18.74
C LEU A 312 21.38 -6.69 18.38
N LEU A 313 20.80 -7.36 19.40
CA LEU A 313 19.77 -8.38 19.17
C LEU A 313 18.53 -7.80 18.48
N GLY A 314 18.07 -6.63 18.92
CA GLY A 314 16.99 -5.90 18.26
C GLY A 314 17.31 -5.53 16.83
N LEU A 315 18.51 -5.02 16.58
CA LEU A 315 18.97 -4.65 15.23
C LEU A 315 19.04 -5.87 14.30
N VAL A 316 19.65 -6.96 14.77
CA VAL A 316 19.75 -8.23 14.00
C VAL A 316 18.35 -8.76 13.69
N GLY A 317 17.46 -8.82 14.71
CA GLY A 317 16.07 -9.20 14.53
C GLY A 317 15.35 -8.26 13.54
N GLY A 318 15.58 -6.95 13.67
CA GLY A 318 15.03 -5.94 12.76
C GLY A 318 15.43 -6.13 11.31
N VAL A 319 16.73 -6.35 11.06
CA VAL A 319 17.26 -6.59 9.71
C VAL A 319 16.71 -7.90 9.12
N ILE A 320 16.68 -8.98 9.90
CA ILE A 320 16.13 -10.26 9.45
C ILE A 320 14.63 -10.13 9.15
N GLY A 321 13.86 -9.53 10.05
CA GLY A 321 12.42 -9.32 9.86
C GLY A 321 12.11 -8.45 8.64
N LEU A 322 12.85 -7.36 8.45
CA LEU A 322 12.71 -6.47 7.30
C LEU A 322 13.11 -7.16 5.99
N SER A 323 14.19 -7.95 6.01
CA SER A 323 14.61 -8.74 4.84
C SER A 323 13.52 -9.76 4.47
N GLY A 324 12.93 -10.45 5.45
CA GLY A 324 11.78 -11.32 5.21
C GLY A 324 10.58 -10.58 4.61
N ALA A 325 10.25 -9.39 5.15
CA ALA A 325 9.15 -8.57 4.65
C ALA A 325 9.38 -8.09 3.21
N SER A 326 10.64 -7.84 2.81
CA SER A 326 10.95 -7.38 1.45
C SER A 326 10.54 -8.38 0.37
N PHE A 327 10.54 -9.69 0.66
CA PHE A 327 10.08 -10.71 -0.28
C PHE A 327 8.56 -10.63 -0.58
N MET A 328 7.77 -10.00 0.30
CA MET A 328 6.34 -9.79 0.07
C MET A 328 6.06 -8.91 -1.16
N GLN A 329 7.01 -8.09 -1.60
CA GLN A 329 6.87 -7.29 -2.83
C GLN A 329 6.66 -8.14 -4.10
N MET A 330 7.08 -9.41 -4.06
CA MET A 330 6.91 -10.34 -5.18
C MET A 330 5.53 -11.01 -5.21
N VAL A 331 4.74 -10.85 -4.14
CA VAL A 331 3.44 -11.49 -4.00
C VAL A 331 2.35 -10.49 -4.41
N PRO A 332 1.72 -10.65 -5.57
CA PRO A 332 0.54 -9.86 -5.90
C PRO A 332 -0.63 -10.28 -5.00
N ILE A 333 -1.32 -9.32 -4.47
CA ILE A 333 -2.54 -9.56 -3.69
C ILE A 333 -3.69 -8.77 -4.26
N SER A 334 -4.90 -9.25 -4.03
CA SER A 334 -6.11 -8.50 -4.32
C SER A 334 -6.95 -8.35 -3.05
N THR A 335 -7.59 -7.19 -2.93
CA THR A 335 -8.56 -6.91 -1.88
C THR A 335 -9.77 -6.20 -2.45
N MET A 336 -10.84 -6.16 -1.67
CA MET A 336 -12.01 -5.37 -2.02
C MET A 336 -11.74 -3.89 -1.67
N ASN A 337 -11.91 -3.00 -2.61
CA ASN A 337 -12.02 -1.57 -2.34
C ASN A 337 -13.38 -1.31 -1.69
N PHE A 338 -13.38 -0.92 -0.42
CA PHE A 338 -14.63 -0.74 0.35
C PHE A 338 -15.48 0.45 -0.12
N GLN A 339 -14.93 1.37 -0.88
CA GLN A 339 -15.70 2.51 -1.42
C GLN A 339 -16.39 2.17 -2.73
N THR A 340 -15.70 1.47 -3.62
CA THR A 340 -16.25 1.04 -4.92
C THR A 340 -16.89 -0.34 -4.87
N PHE A 341 -16.64 -1.12 -3.81
CA PHE A 341 -16.99 -2.54 -3.68
C PHE A 341 -16.46 -3.42 -4.81
N SER A 342 -15.41 -2.98 -5.48
CA SER A 342 -14.72 -3.71 -6.54
C SER A 342 -13.42 -4.33 -6.05
N GLU A 343 -12.98 -5.37 -6.73
CA GLU A 343 -11.67 -5.95 -6.49
C GLU A 343 -10.56 -5.07 -7.07
N ILE A 344 -9.53 -4.84 -6.27
CA ILE A 344 -8.31 -4.14 -6.69
C ILE A 344 -7.10 -5.00 -6.39
N ALA A 345 -6.28 -5.24 -7.40
CA ALA A 345 -5.00 -5.94 -7.27
C ALA A 345 -3.87 -4.92 -7.07
N PHE A 346 -2.98 -5.21 -6.13
CA PHE A 346 -1.81 -4.38 -5.86
C PHE A 346 -0.67 -5.22 -5.28
N THR A 347 0.51 -4.62 -5.09
CA THR A 347 1.69 -5.27 -4.50
C THR A 347 2.12 -4.54 -3.25
N PHE A 348 2.80 -5.25 -2.36
CA PHE A 348 3.44 -4.62 -1.21
C PHE A 348 4.51 -3.63 -1.65
N THR A 349 4.59 -2.46 -1.01
CA THR A 349 5.59 -1.44 -1.33
C THR A 349 6.47 -1.16 -0.13
N LEU A 350 7.78 -1.41 -0.28
CA LEU A 350 8.77 -1.11 0.74
C LEU A 350 9.35 0.30 0.47
N THR A 351 9.03 1.24 1.35
CA THR A 351 9.55 2.62 1.27
C THR A 351 10.68 2.86 2.27
N PRO A 352 11.58 3.84 2.04
CA PRO A 352 12.62 4.22 3.03
C PRO A 352 12.03 4.59 4.40
N ARG A 353 10.82 5.17 4.42
CA ARG A 353 10.11 5.49 5.66
C ARG A 353 9.73 4.23 6.45
N ILE A 354 9.29 3.18 5.77
CA ILE A 354 8.96 1.90 6.41
C ILE A 354 10.21 1.22 6.95
N ILE A 355 11.32 1.26 6.20
CA ILE A 355 12.61 0.73 6.64
C ILE A 355 13.04 1.41 7.94
N GLY A 356 13.03 2.76 7.96
CA GLY A 356 13.38 3.52 9.15
C GLY A 356 12.46 3.24 10.35
N ALA A 357 11.14 3.18 10.12
CA ALA A 357 10.17 2.88 11.16
C ALA A 357 10.34 1.47 11.74
N ALA A 358 10.57 0.45 10.89
CA ALA A 358 10.76 -0.94 11.31
C ALA A 358 12.05 -1.13 12.12
N LEU A 359 13.16 -0.50 11.70
CA LEU A 359 14.41 -0.53 12.44
C LEU A 359 14.32 0.24 13.77
N ALA A 360 13.68 1.40 13.78
CA ALA A 360 13.42 2.14 15.01
C ALA A 360 12.58 1.33 16.00
N PHE A 361 11.53 0.68 15.51
CA PHE A 361 10.67 -0.21 16.30
C PHE A 361 11.47 -1.39 16.90
N ALA A 362 12.33 -2.03 16.12
CA ALA A 362 13.23 -3.09 16.56
C ALA A 362 14.18 -2.63 17.66
N LEU A 363 14.78 -1.43 17.50
CA LEU A 363 15.65 -0.84 18.52
C LEU A 363 14.91 -0.50 19.81
N VAL A 364 13.68 0.01 19.73
CA VAL A 364 12.82 0.28 20.90
C VAL A 364 12.52 -1.02 21.64
N MET A 365 12.17 -2.10 20.92
CA MET A 365 11.95 -3.42 21.55
C MET A 365 13.21 -3.93 22.25
N GLY A 366 14.38 -3.82 21.59
CA GLY A 366 15.67 -4.21 22.16
C GLY A 366 16.03 -3.39 23.41
N PHE A 367 15.80 -2.07 23.34
CA PHE A 367 16.02 -1.17 24.47
C PHE A 367 15.14 -1.53 25.67
N VAL A 368 13.83 -1.63 25.47
CA VAL A 368 12.88 -1.93 26.56
C VAL A 368 13.13 -3.31 27.14
N GLY A 369 13.33 -4.32 26.30
CA GLY A 369 13.62 -5.70 26.72
C GLY A 369 14.96 -5.85 27.45
N GLY A 370 15.96 -5.05 27.09
CA GLY A 370 17.30 -5.10 27.66
C GLY A 370 17.54 -4.21 28.88
N PHE A 371 16.76 -3.13 29.04
CA PHE A 371 17.04 -2.10 30.04
C PHE A 371 17.00 -2.62 31.49
N LEU A 372 15.94 -3.33 31.87
CA LEU A 372 15.78 -3.85 33.24
C LEU A 372 16.86 -4.91 33.60
N PRO A 373 17.14 -5.92 32.76
CA PRO A 373 18.24 -6.86 32.98
C PRO A 373 19.61 -6.17 33.06
N ALA A 374 19.90 -5.19 32.16
CA ALA A 374 21.15 -4.43 32.17
C ALA A 374 21.31 -3.59 33.47
N ALA A 375 20.23 -2.96 33.92
CA ALA A 375 20.22 -2.20 35.17
C ALA A 375 20.46 -3.12 36.39
N ARG A 376 19.93 -4.34 36.40
CA ARG A 376 20.20 -5.34 37.43
C ARG A 376 21.66 -5.75 37.41
N ALA A 377 22.23 -6.05 36.28
CA ALA A 377 23.65 -6.38 36.14
C ALA A 377 24.56 -5.26 36.67
N ALA A 378 24.27 -4.00 36.35
CA ALA A 378 25.04 -2.84 36.80
C ALA A 378 24.97 -2.59 38.32
N ARG A 379 23.90 -3.02 38.99
CA ARG A 379 23.68 -2.84 40.43
C ARG A 379 24.21 -3.99 41.28
N MET A 380 24.69 -5.09 40.70
CA MET A 380 25.23 -6.24 41.43
C MET A 380 26.41 -5.83 42.32
N SER A 381 26.46 -6.34 43.55
CA SER A 381 27.60 -6.14 44.42
C SER A 381 28.79 -7.02 44.00
N ILE A 382 30.01 -6.52 44.17
CA ILE A 382 31.22 -7.27 43.80
C ILE A 382 31.34 -8.54 44.62
N VAL A 383 31.01 -8.47 45.94
CA VAL A 383 31.13 -9.59 46.88
C VAL A 383 30.16 -10.72 46.51
N ASP A 384 28.89 -10.40 46.26
CA ASP A 384 27.88 -11.40 45.88
C ASP A 384 28.20 -12.03 44.52
N ALA A 385 28.71 -11.22 43.58
CA ALA A 385 29.05 -11.70 42.25
C ALA A 385 30.26 -12.67 42.25
N LEU A 386 31.23 -12.47 43.14
CA LEU A 386 32.38 -13.35 43.23
C LEU A 386 32.11 -14.61 44.12
N ARG A 387 31.10 -14.54 45.01
CA ARG A 387 30.69 -15.72 45.80
C ARG A 387 29.78 -16.68 45.05
N ALA A 388 29.17 -16.24 43.96
CA ALA A 388 28.30 -17.06 43.12
C ALA A 388 29.07 -17.89 42.07
N ALA A 389 30.42 -17.81 42.08
CA ALA A 389 31.34 -18.63 41.32
C ALA A 389 31.81 -19.83 42.19
#